data_1379ba1731c5f1aa31653762dd185202
#
_entry.id   1379ba1731c5f1aa31653762dd185202
#
_cell.length_a   1.000
_cell.length_b   1.000
_cell.length_c   1.000
_cell.angle_alpha   90.00
_cell.angle_beta   90.00
_cell.angle_gamma   90.00
#
_symmetry.space_group_name_H-M   'P 1'
#
loop_
_entity.id
_entity.type
_entity.pdbx_description
1 polymer ?
#
loop_
_entity_poly.entity_id
_entity_poly.type
_entity_poly.pdbx_seq_one_letter_code
_entity_poly.pdbx_strand_id
1 'polypeptide(L)'
;LSYETIDLWQSTMKVMAPLVRKMKINGKRTYQAASHGFSTATDMADYLVKKGMPFRDAHRVVGQTVRYCVENDKTFDDLTLDEFKAQSELFDKDIFEDISLEHSVGARKSYGGTAPEAVKVQMQHAEEFLDKAHKDLE
;
A
#
# COMPACT_ATOMS: atom_id res chain seq x y z
N LEU A 1 0.75 -36.59 -1.95
CA LEU A 1 -0.44 -35.80 -2.29
C LEU A 1 -1.52 -36.77 -2.73
N SER A 2 -2.69 -36.75 -2.05
CA SER A 2 -3.82 -37.59 -2.42
C SER A 2 -4.49 -37.04 -3.69
N TYR A 3 -5.10 -37.90 -4.50
CA TYR A 3 -5.92 -37.50 -5.67
C TYR A 3 -6.97 -36.47 -5.29
N GLU A 4 -7.56 -36.55 -4.10
CA GLU A 4 -8.53 -35.60 -3.56
C GLU A 4 -7.97 -34.16 -3.46
N THR A 5 -6.69 -34.00 -3.14
CA THR A 5 -6.04 -32.66 -3.11
C THR A 5 -5.93 -32.06 -4.50
N ILE A 6 -5.65 -32.89 -5.52
CA ILE A 6 -5.56 -32.45 -6.91
C ILE A 6 -6.95 -32.06 -7.43
N ASP A 7 -7.96 -32.86 -7.14
CA ASP A 7 -9.35 -32.58 -7.55
C ASP A 7 -9.88 -31.30 -6.88
N LEU A 8 -9.58 -31.12 -5.59
CA LEU A 8 -9.94 -29.91 -4.87
C LEU A 8 -9.26 -28.67 -5.46
N TRP A 9 -7.96 -28.76 -5.76
CA TRP A 9 -7.20 -27.67 -6.37
C TRP A 9 -7.76 -27.29 -7.74
N GLN A 10 -8.00 -28.28 -8.62
CA GLN A 10 -8.59 -28.05 -9.95
C GLN A 10 -9.99 -27.41 -9.86
N SER A 11 -10.82 -27.90 -8.96
CA SER A 11 -12.18 -27.37 -8.73
C SER A 11 -12.13 -25.92 -8.22
N THR A 12 -11.22 -25.63 -7.31
CA THR A 12 -10.99 -24.28 -6.79
C THR A 12 -10.58 -23.33 -7.92
N MET A 13 -9.63 -23.70 -8.76
CA MET A 13 -9.18 -22.87 -9.88
C MET A 13 -10.29 -22.61 -10.90
N LYS A 14 -11.15 -23.61 -11.18
CA LYS A 14 -12.32 -23.44 -12.07
C LYS A 14 -13.31 -22.41 -11.55
N VAL A 15 -13.44 -22.26 -10.22
CA VAL A 15 -14.31 -21.25 -9.60
C VAL A 15 -13.62 -19.89 -9.48
N MET A 16 -12.34 -19.88 -9.09
CA MET A 16 -11.58 -18.64 -8.87
C MET A 16 -11.35 -17.84 -10.15
N ALA A 17 -11.03 -18.49 -11.26
CA ALA A 17 -10.77 -17.81 -12.51
C ALA A 17 -11.97 -16.95 -13.01
N PRO A 18 -13.20 -17.45 -13.11
CA PRO A 18 -14.35 -16.62 -13.46
C PRO A 18 -14.72 -15.60 -12.38
N LEU A 19 -14.46 -15.87 -11.09
CA LEU A 19 -14.66 -14.92 -10.00
C LEU A 19 -13.78 -13.68 -10.20
N VAL A 20 -12.48 -13.87 -10.37
CA VAL A 20 -11.53 -12.76 -10.62
C VAL A 20 -11.90 -11.99 -11.88
N ARG A 21 -12.26 -12.70 -12.98
CA ARG A 21 -12.66 -12.06 -14.25
C ARG A 21 -13.92 -11.20 -14.14
N LYS A 22 -14.85 -11.56 -13.25
CA LYS A 22 -16.12 -10.84 -13.04
C LYS A 22 -16.06 -9.83 -11.89
N MET A 23 -14.96 -9.77 -11.17
CA MET A 23 -14.81 -8.88 -10.02
C MET A 23 -14.94 -7.42 -10.46
N LYS A 24 -15.78 -6.66 -9.76
CA LYS A 24 -15.93 -5.22 -9.95
C LYS A 24 -15.28 -4.48 -8.79
N ILE A 25 -14.32 -3.65 -9.11
CA ILE A 25 -13.62 -2.83 -8.10
C ILE A 25 -14.36 -1.49 -7.98
N ASN A 26 -14.80 -1.16 -6.77
CA ASN A 26 -15.34 0.17 -6.48
C ASN A 26 -14.17 1.08 -6.01
N GLY A 27 -13.51 1.73 -6.98
CA GLY A 27 -12.33 2.56 -6.72
C GLY A 27 -12.58 3.67 -5.69
N LYS A 28 -13.77 4.31 -5.72
CA LYS A 28 -14.11 5.34 -4.75
C LYS A 28 -14.15 4.80 -3.31
N ARG A 29 -14.79 3.64 -3.11
CA ARG A 29 -14.91 3.03 -1.79
C ARG A 29 -13.57 2.49 -1.28
N THR A 30 -12.76 1.91 -2.16
CA THR A 30 -11.43 1.43 -1.78
C THR A 30 -10.48 2.58 -1.43
N TYR A 31 -10.55 3.69 -2.17
CA TYR A 31 -9.79 4.90 -1.84
C TYR A 31 -10.19 5.46 -0.46
N GLN A 32 -11.49 5.63 -0.22
CA GLN A 32 -11.99 6.09 1.07
C GLN A 32 -11.56 5.16 2.22
N ALA A 33 -11.63 3.85 2.03
CA ALA A 33 -11.20 2.88 3.05
C ALA A 33 -9.70 2.98 3.34
N ALA A 34 -8.87 3.28 2.33
CA ALA A 34 -7.44 3.49 2.51
C ALA A 34 -7.10 4.80 3.24
N SER A 35 -7.91 5.87 3.03
CA SER A 35 -7.73 7.17 3.69
C SER A 35 -8.09 7.12 5.19
N HIS A 36 -9.00 6.23 5.58
CA HIS A 36 -9.54 6.18 6.95
C HIS A 36 -8.73 5.29 7.90
N GLY A 37 -7.43 5.22 7.89
CA GLY A 37 -6.82 4.24 8.75
C GLY A 37 -5.34 4.41 9.06
N PHE A 38 -4.81 5.61 9.04
CA PHE A 38 -3.39 5.85 9.30
C PHE A 38 -2.45 4.94 8.48
N SER A 39 -2.90 4.49 7.29
CA SER A 39 -2.16 3.56 6.43
C SER A 39 -0.82 4.15 5.96
N THR A 40 -0.70 5.47 5.93
CA THR A 40 0.52 6.22 5.58
C THR A 40 1.41 6.58 6.78
N ALA A 41 1.12 6.02 7.97
CA ALA A 41 1.95 6.24 9.16
C ALA A 41 3.41 5.81 8.96
N THR A 42 3.65 4.75 8.19
CA THR A 42 5.01 4.31 7.85
C THR A 42 5.72 5.33 6.95
N ASP A 43 5.00 5.90 5.98
CA ASP A 43 5.55 6.94 5.09
C ASP A 43 5.93 8.19 5.89
N MET A 44 5.13 8.55 6.91
CA MET A 44 5.46 9.62 7.86
C MET A 44 6.72 9.32 8.67
N ALA A 45 6.92 8.07 9.11
CA ALA A 45 8.14 7.67 9.81
C ALA A 45 9.36 7.76 8.87
N ASP A 46 9.22 7.27 7.63
CA ASP A 46 10.28 7.36 6.62
C ASP A 46 10.62 8.82 6.27
N TYR A 47 9.63 9.71 6.22
CA TYR A 47 9.83 11.14 6.05
C TYR A 47 10.73 11.72 7.15
N LEU A 48 10.44 11.45 8.42
CA LEU A 48 11.26 11.92 9.55
C LEU A 48 12.68 11.33 9.51
N VAL A 49 12.82 10.08 9.10
CA VAL A 49 14.13 9.43 8.93
C VAL A 49 14.94 10.12 7.82
N LYS A 50 14.32 10.45 6.69
CA LYS A 50 14.96 11.22 5.61
C LYS A 50 15.42 12.61 6.08
N LYS A 51 14.69 13.22 7.03
CA LYS A 51 15.06 14.50 7.68
C LYS A 51 16.13 14.32 8.78
N GLY A 52 16.66 13.11 8.99
CA GLY A 52 17.76 12.81 9.90
C GLY A 52 17.37 12.31 11.29
N MET A 53 16.10 12.04 11.55
CA MET A 53 15.65 11.46 12.82
C MET A 53 15.97 9.95 12.86
N PRO A 54 16.51 9.40 13.98
CA PRO A 54 16.63 7.95 14.15
C PRO A 54 15.27 7.25 14.03
N PHE A 55 15.21 6.10 13.36
CA PHE A 55 13.95 5.39 13.08
C PHE A 55 13.10 5.14 14.34
N ARG A 56 13.75 4.78 15.47
CA ARG A 56 13.05 4.54 16.73
C ARG A 56 12.32 5.80 17.23
N ASP A 57 12.94 6.97 17.09
CA ASP A 57 12.34 8.24 17.49
C ASP A 57 11.25 8.65 16.51
N ALA A 58 11.47 8.48 15.20
CA ALA A 58 10.47 8.72 14.17
C ALA A 58 9.21 7.89 14.44
N HIS A 59 9.36 6.59 14.70
CA HIS A 59 8.24 5.72 15.03
C HIS A 59 7.49 6.18 16.29
N ARG A 60 8.20 6.67 17.31
CA ARG A 60 7.59 7.22 18.53
C ARG A 60 6.79 8.49 18.23
N VAL A 61 7.36 9.42 17.45
CA VAL A 61 6.67 10.66 17.04
C VAL A 61 5.42 10.34 16.25
N VAL A 62 5.49 9.43 15.28
CA VAL A 62 4.32 8.99 14.50
C VAL A 62 3.25 8.37 15.41
N GLY A 63 3.64 7.53 16.36
CA GLY A 63 2.70 6.96 17.34
C GLY A 63 2.00 8.04 18.18
N GLN A 64 2.71 9.12 18.56
CA GLN A 64 2.13 10.27 19.26
C GLN A 64 1.17 11.04 18.35
N THR A 65 1.52 11.25 17.07
CA THR A 65 0.65 11.90 16.09
C THR A 65 -0.64 11.10 15.85
N VAL A 66 -0.54 9.78 15.69
CA VAL A 66 -1.72 8.90 15.57
C VAL A 66 -2.61 9.00 16.81
N ARG A 67 -2.01 8.95 18.00
CA ARG A 67 -2.75 9.08 19.25
C ARG A 67 -3.46 10.43 19.33
N TYR A 68 -2.79 11.52 18.98
CA TYR A 68 -3.38 12.85 18.92
C TYR A 68 -4.58 12.89 17.97
N CYS A 69 -4.47 12.29 16.79
CA CYS A 69 -5.56 12.19 15.83
C CYS A 69 -6.76 11.43 16.42
N VAL A 70 -6.53 10.27 17.03
CA VAL A 70 -7.58 9.45 17.63
C VAL A 70 -8.29 10.19 18.78
N GLU A 71 -7.54 10.88 19.65
CA GLU A 71 -8.09 11.63 20.79
C GLU A 71 -8.90 12.85 20.34
N ASN A 72 -8.66 13.39 19.13
CA ASN A 72 -9.36 14.56 18.58
C ASN A 72 -10.30 14.23 17.42
N ASP A 73 -10.59 12.94 17.17
CA ASP A 73 -11.44 12.46 16.07
C ASP A 73 -11.01 13.00 14.69
N LYS A 74 -9.69 12.99 14.43
CA LYS A 74 -9.04 13.47 13.20
C LYS A 74 -8.34 12.33 12.46
N THR A 75 -8.12 12.54 11.17
CA THR A 75 -7.18 11.78 10.34
C THR A 75 -5.92 12.61 10.08
N PHE A 76 -4.92 12.04 9.41
CA PHE A 76 -3.73 12.81 9.02
C PHE A 76 -4.06 13.96 8.04
N ASP A 77 -5.07 13.77 7.19
CA ASP A 77 -5.50 14.77 6.21
C ASP A 77 -6.17 15.99 6.87
N ASP A 78 -6.66 15.84 8.12
CA ASP A 78 -7.30 16.91 8.88
C ASP A 78 -6.31 17.75 9.71
N LEU A 79 -5.04 17.33 9.75
CA LEU A 79 -4.01 18.03 10.53
C LEU A 79 -3.49 19.26 9.80
N THR A 80 -3.33 20.34 10.54
CA THR A 80 -2.61 21.53 10.08
C THR A 80 -1.10 21.36 10.23
N LEU A 81 -0.32 22.16 9.51
CA LEU A 81 1.14 22.16 9.65
C LEU A 81 1.59 22.45 11.09
N ASP A 82 0.89 23.33 11.79
CA ASP A 82 1.21 23.69 13.17
C ASP A 82 0.99 22.51 14.12
N GLU A 83 -0.05 21.69 13.88
CA GLU A 83 -0.28 20.46 14.65
C GLU A 83 0.79 19.41 14.39
N PHE A 84 1.26 19.27 13.13
CA PHE A 84 2.41 18.43 12.83
C PHE A 84 3.67 18.95 13.52
N LYS A 85 3.95 20.25 13.46
CA LYS A 85 5.12 20.88 14.12
C LYS A 85 5.07 20.76 15.63
N ALA A 86 3.89 20.71 16.24
CA ALA A 86 3.75 20.45 17.67
C ALA A 86 4.22 19.04 18.07
N GLN A 87 4.19 18.05 17.14
CA GLN A 87 4.71 16.71 17.38
C GLN A 87 6.22 16.62 17.10
N SER A 88 6.72 17.33 16.09
CA SER A 88 8.14 17.45 15.77
C SER A 88 8.41 18.66 14.90
N GLU A 89 9.45 19.43 15.23
CA GLU A 89 9.90 20.58 14.43
C GLU A 89 10.41 20.19 13.03
N LEU A 90 10.73 18.93 12.80
CA LEU A 90 11.18 18.40 11.51
C LEU A 90 10.08 18.31 10.46
N PHE A 91 8.81 18.36 10.85
CA PHE A 91 7.72 18.43 9.90
C PHE A 91 7.69 19.77 9.18
N ASP A 92 7.57 19.75 7.86
CA ASP A 92 7.42 20.93 7.03
C ASP A 92 6.28 20.70 6.00
N LYS A 93 6.01 21.67 5.15
CA LYS A 93 4.91 21.65 4.18
C LYS A 93 4.91 20.44 3.24
N ASP A 94 6.08 19.87 2.98
CA ASP A 94 6.27 18.69 2.13
C ASP A 94 5.67 17.41 2.75
N ILE A 95 5.35 17.40 4.05
CA ILE A 95 4.71 16.25 4.70
C ILE A 95 3.38 15.88 4.05
N PHE A 96 2.57 16.86 3.62
CA PHE A 96 1.26 16.60 3.02
C PHE A 96 1.36 15.82 1.71
N GLU A 97 2.43 16.00 0.95
CA GLU A 97 2.71 15.23 -0.25
C GLU A 97 3.21 13.82 0.11
N ASP A 98 4.18 13.73 1.02
CA ASP A 98 4.82 12.47 1.41
C ASP A 98 3.86 11.46 2.04
N ILE A 99 2.82 11.92 2.79
CA ILE A 99 1.80 11.06 3.39
C ILE A 99 0.56 10.87 2.50
N SER A 100 0.53 11.41 1.29
CA SER A 100 -0.58 11.15 0.37
C SER A 100 -0.63 9.69 -0.07
N LEU A 101 -1.83 9.16 -0.34
CA LEU A 101 -1.98 7.78 -0.80
C LEU A 101 -1.28 7.55 -2.14
N GLU A 102 -1.32 8.53 -3.02
CA GLU A 102 -0.67 8.51 -4.34
C GLU A 102 0.85 8.40 -4.19
N HIS A 103 1.44 9.21 -3.31
CA HIS A 103 2.87 9.14 -3.03
C HIS A 103 3.24 7.80 -2.40
N SER A 104 2.48 7.36 -1.40
CA SER A 104 2.68 6.07 -0.72
C SER A 104 2.71 4.90 -1.71
N VAL A 105 1.76 4.83 -2.64
CA VAL A 105 1.72 3.80 -3.68
C VAL A 105 2.88 3.96 -4.66
N GLY A 106 3.11 5.19 -5.15
CA GLY A 106 4.15 5.49 -6.15
C GLY A 106 5.59 5.32 -5.66
N ALA A 107 5.82 5.47 -4.36
CA ALA A 107 7.16 5.31 -3.76
C ALA A 107 7.63 3.84 -3.72
N ARG A 108 6.74 2.85 -3.84
CA ARG A 108 7.05 1.41 -3.73
C ARG A 108 7.45 0.81 -5.08
N LYS A 109 8.66 1.19 -5.55
CA LYS A 109 9.20 0.83 -6.89
C LYS A 109 10.02 -0.46 -6.92
N SER A 110 10.22 -1.12 -5.78
CA SER A 110 10.93 -2.40 -5.72
C SER A 110 10.20 -3.48 -6.54
N TYR A 111 10.90 -4.56 -6.90
CA TYR A 111 10.29 -5.70 -7.57
C TYR A 111 9.11 -6.26 -6.74
N GLY A 112 7.95 -6.40 -7.38
CA GLY A 112 6.71 -6.76 -6.68
C GLY A 112 6.03 -5.61 -5.90
N GLY A 113 6.57 -4.40 -5.98
CA GLY A 113 5.98 -3.21 -5.36
C GLY A 113 4.70 -2.74 -6.04
N THR A 114 3.99 -1.83 -5.37
CA THR A 114 2.68 -1.33 -5.79
C THR A 114 2.74 -0.13 -6.75
N ALA A 115 3.93 0.44 -6.99
CA ALA A 115 4.07 1.53 -7.94
C ALA A 115 3.60 1.10 -9.34
N PRO A 116 2.90 1.96 -10.10
CA PRO A 116 2.36 1.59 -11.41
C PRO A 116 3.40 1.00 -12.37
N GLU A 117 4.63 1.52 -12.36
CA GLU A 117 5.74 0.98 -13.15
C GLU A 117 6.17 -0.42 -12.68
N ALA A 118 6.20 -0.68 -11.38
CA ALA A 118 6.53 -2.00 -10.85
C ALA A 118 5.43 -3.03 -11.20
N VAL A 119 4.17 -2.63 -11.12
CA VAL A 119 3.03 -3.47 -11.53
C VAL A 119 3.08 -3.80 -13.01
N LYS A 120 3.42 -2.84 -13.89
CA LYS A 120 3.59 -3.10 -15.33
C LYS A 120 4.65 -4.15 -15.62
N VAL A 121 5.78 -4.09 -14.93
CA VAL A 121 6.84 -5.11 -15.05
C VAL A 121 6.33 -6.49 -14.64
N GLN A 122 5.57 -6.58 -13.55
CA GLN A 122 4.97 -7.85 -13.13
C GLN A 122 3.95 -8.40 -14.14
N MET A 123 3.16 -7.52 -14.75
CA MET A 123 2.22 -7.92 -15.82
C MET A 123 2.97 -8.48 -17.03
N GLN A 124 4.04 -7.82 -17.48
CA GLN A 124 4.86 -8.31 -18.59
C GLN A 124 5.46 -9.69 -18.29
N HIS A 125 6.04 -9.88 -17.11
CA HIS A 125 6.57 -11.20 -16.71
C HIS A 125 5.48 -12.28 -16.65
N ALA A 126 4.27 -11.92 -16.20
CA ALA A 126 3.15 -12.86 -16.20
C ALA A 126 2.72 -13.26 -17.63
N GLU A 127 2.67 -12.31 -18.56
CA GLU A 127 2.38 -12.54 -19.97
C GLU A 127 3.43 -13.45 -20.61
N GLU A 128 4.72 -13.14 -20.44
CA GLU A 128 5.83 -13.96 -20.93
C GLU A 128 5.79 -15.39 -20.38
N PHE A 129 5.46 -15.53 -19.08
CA PHE A 129 5.31 -16.85 -18.46
C PHE A 129 4.16 -17.64 -19.08
N LEU A 130 2.99 -17.00 -19.31
CA LEU A 130 1.84 -17.64 -19.92
C LEU A 130 2.13 -18.06 -21.37
N ASP A 131 2.78 -17.22 -22.15
CA ASP A 131 3.17 -17.52 -23.53
C ASP A 131 4.12 -18.72 -23.61
N LYS A 132 5.09 -18.79 -22.68
CA LYS A 132 5.99 -19.94 -22.58
C LYS A 132 5.23 -21.21 -22.20
N ALA A 133 4.38 -21.13 -21.18
CA ALA A 133 3.60 -22.30 -20.73
C ALA A 133 2.66 -22.84 -21.82
N HIS A 134 2.08 -21.97 -22.66
CA HIS A 134 1.25 -22.41 -23.81
C HIS A 134 2.10 -23.15 -24.85
N LYS A 135 3.32 -22.66 -25.18
CA LYS A 135 4.22 -23.30 -26.14
C LYS A 135 4.72 -24.68 -25.66
N ASP A 136 4.90 -24.83 -24.35
CA ASP A 136 5.38 -26.08 -23.76
C ASP A 136 4.26 -27.16 -23.71
N LEU A 137 2.98 -26.78 -23.96
CA LEU A 137 1.82 -27.66 -23.99
C LEU A 137 1.38 -28.07 -25.42
N GLU A 138 1.94 -27.44 -26.47
CA GLU A 138 1.75 -27.81 -27.88
C GLU A 138 2.79 -28.85 -28.34
#